data_a71e8a1a7579d79bc64da1b34f41bf5c
#
_entry.id   a71e8a1a7579d79bc64da1b34f41bf5c
#
_cell.length_a   1.000
_cell.length_b   1.000
_cell.length_c   1.000
_cell.angle_alpha   90.00
_cell.angle_beta   90.00
_cell.angle_gamma   90.00
#
_symmetry.space_group_name_H-M   'P 1'
#
loop_
_entity.id
_entity.type
_entity.pdbx_description
1 polymer ?
#
loop_
_entity_poly.entity_id
_entity_poly.type
_entity_poly.pdbx_seq_one_letter_code
_entity_poly.pdbx_strand_id
1 'polypeptide(L)'
;MNLSTERANEWIRHAAAAGTYFMILVAAYINMGQDMGAEYFLPAFVPFLAVLMLVQYGTGVSLFSRGMIGAMVPGVLWCVTFPLLYAWTYQQPWYSSLIYYDFLIGTANMLVLAALGGVLFHLGHRRLTAALLAVLGFLMALIPLTQIAYYMTVWHALSPASLMALYLTNWHEAGDYIESTVGIGPAAAIVLGLLVLVYLSYRSYLVLSRRIYPSAEGSRMGALLVVMLIAAVVHIALIPECSIAAIYKDVTTYVEETQSYSLNQGERYASLIIDMENTLAARAPGTVIFVIGESASRDYMHYYTPGFPYDNTPWLESMAERDGFLIYQNTYSAWTQTVPVLERALTEKSQYNDKEFFESASLIDVAKKIGYHTYWF
;
A
#
# COMPACT_ATOMS: atom_id res chain seq x y z
N MET A 1 50.27 -15.16 12.11
CA MET A 1 48.94 -15.09 12.73
C MET A 1 48.20 -16.33 12.29
N ASN A 2 47.62 -17.10 13.24
CA ASN A 2 47.15 -18.45 12.95
C ASN A 2 45.81 -18.41 12.16
N LEU A 3 45.70 -19.10 11.03
CA LEU A 3 44.47 -19.16 10.19
C LEU A 3 43.18 -19.48 10.98
N SER A 4 43.34 -20.22 12.10
CA SER A 4 42.23 -20.51 13.01
C SER A 4 41.72 -19.27 13.76
N THR A 5 42.61 -18.35 14.12
CA THR A 5 42.27 -17.11 14.85
C THR A 5 41.58 -16.10 13.91
N GLU A 6 41.98 -16.03 12.65
CA GLU A 6 41.33 -15.15 11.66
C GLU A 6 39.90 -15.60 11.35
N ARG A 7 39.70 -16.92 11.16
CA ARG A 7 38.35 -17.49 10.96
C ARG A 7 37.45 -17.28 12.17
N ALA A 8 37.98 -17.48 13.38
CA ALA A 8 37.22 -17.23 14.62
C ALA A 8 36.79 -15.76 14.72
N ASN A 9 37.66 -14.81 14.41
CA ASN A 9 37.37 -13.37 14.43
C ASN A 9 36.35 -12.98 13.33
N GLU A 10 36.33 -13.67 12.17
CA GLU A 10 35.34 -13.46 11.13
C GLU A 10 33.94 -13.90 11.61
N TRP A 11 33.83 -15.09 12.20
CA TRP A 11 32.58 -15.59 12.76
C TRP A 11 32.02 -14.70 13.88
N ILE A 12 32.89 -14.21 14.77
CA ILE A 12 32.48 -13.27 15.83
C ILE A 12 31.88 -11.98 15.21
N ARG A 13 32.51 -11.44 14.16
CA ARG A 13 32.01 -10.24 13.46
C ARG A 13 30.65 -10.49 12.79
N HIS A 14 30.47 -11.67 12.18
CA HIS A 14 29.20 -12.04 11.57
C HIS A 14 28.09 -12.23 12.60
N ALA A 15 28.38 -12.86 13.72
CA ALA A 15 27.44 -13.03 14.82
C ALA A 15 27.06 -11.70 15.46
N ALA A 16 28.03 -10.81 15.68
CA ALA A 16 27.78 -9.47 16.20
C ALA A 16 26.88 -8.65 15.24
N ALA A 17 27.16 -8.70 13.93
CA ALA A 17 26.33 -8.00 12.94
C ALA A 17 24.90 -8.57 12.86
N ALA A 18 24.73 -9.88 12.89
CA ALA A 18 23.42 -10.52 12.91
C ALA A 18 22.63 -10.19 14.18
N GLY A 19 23.28 -10.24 15.34
CA GLY A 19 22.69 -9.85 16.63
C GLY A 19 22.31 -8.37 16.67
N THR A 20 23.15 -7.49 16.16
CA THR A 20 22.87 -6.05 16.08
C THR A 20 21.67 -5.78 15.16
N TYR A 21 21.59 -6.41 13.99
CA TYR A 21 20.46 -6.30 13.10
C TYR A 21 19.16 -6.73 13.80
N PHE A 22 19.17 -7.89 14.44
CA PHE A 22 18.03 -8.38 15.21
C PHE A 22 17.61 -7.40 16.32
N MET A 23 18.57 -6.89 17.10
CA MET A 23 18.28 -5.94 18.19
C MET A 23 17.70 -4.62 17.68
N ILE A 24 18.18 -4.11 16.53
CA ILE A 24 17.61 -2.91 15.90
C ILE A 24 16.13 -3.14 15.55
N LEU A 25 15.81 -4.31 15.00
CA LEU A 25 14.45 -4.64 14.62
C LEU A 25 13.53 -4.83 15.83
N VAL A 26 14.00 -5.50 16.87
CA VAL A 26 13.27 -5.62 18.16
C VAL A 26 13.06 -4.26 18.80
N ALA A 27 14.07 -3.41 18.82
CA ALA A 27 13.96 -2.05 19.35
C ALA A 27 12.96 -1.18 18.56
N ALA A 28 12.94 -1.29 17.22
CA ALA A 28 11.95 -0.63 16.39
C ALA A 28 10.54 -1.11 16.72
N TYR A 29 10.35 -2.40 16.90
CA TYR A 29 9.06 -2.99 17.28
C TYR A 29 8.55 -2.52 18.64
N ILE A 30 9.40 -2.50 19.64
CA ILE A 30 9.06 -2.02 20.99
C ILE A 30 8.67 -0.54 20.94
N ASN A 31 9.44 0.29 20.20
CA ASN A 31 9.14 1.72 20.04
C ASN A 31 7.83 2.00 19.28
N MET A 32 7.36 1.07 18.46
CA MET A 32 6.05 1.15 17.82
C MET A 32 4.89 0.74 18.75
N GLY A 33 5.17 0.51 20.07
CA GLY A 33 4.17 0.12 21.04
C GLY A 33 3.65 -1.32 20.88
N GLN A 34 4.41 -2.17 20.18
CA GLN A 34 4.05 -3.56 20.00
C GLN A 34 4.44 -4.35 21.26
N ASP A 35 3.44 -4.79 21.98
CA ASP A 35 3.62 -5.67 23.14
C ASP A 35 3.75 -7.13 22.68
N MET A 36 4.80 -7.40 21.90
CA MET A 36 5.13 -8.77 21.51
C MET A 36 5.94 -9.39 22.64
N GLY A 37 5.32 -10.27 23.38
CA GLY A 37 5.97 -11.00 24.47
C GLY A 37 7.22 -11.75 23.97
N ALA A 38 8.21 -11.90 24.84
CA ALA A 38 9.46 -12.61 24.57
C ALA A 38 9.23 -14.03 24.01
N GLU A 39 8.09 -14.61 24.29
CA GLU A 39 7.63 -15.92 23.81
C GLU A 39 7.52 -16.03 22.29
N TYR A 40 7.29 -14.93 21.58
CA TYR A 40 7.26 -14.92 20.10
C TYR A 40 8.64 -14.74 19.47
N PHE A 41 9.53 -14.00 20.13
CA PHE A 41 10.87 -13.73 19.61
C PHE A 41 11.88 -14.82 19.91
N LEU A 42 11.82 -15.43 21.10
CA LEU A 42 12.82 -16.40 21.53
C LEU A 42 12.89 -17.66 20.63
N PRO A 43 11.78 -18.30 20.23
CA PRO A 43 11.84 -19.45 19.34
C PRO A 43 12.37 -19.11 17.94
N ALA A 44 12.06 -17.90 17.44
CA ALA A 44 12.50 -17.42 16.14
C ALA A 44 13.93 -16.91 16.12
N PHE A 45 14.48 -16.54 17.27
CA PHE A 45 15.78 -15.90 17.39
C PHE A 45 16.94 -16.77 16.84
N VAL A 46 17.03 -18.02 17.27
CA VAL A 46 18.13 -18.92 16.86
C VAL A 46 18.09 -19.21 15.35
N PRO A 47 16.96 -19.66 14.75
CA PRO A 47 16.92 -19.88 13.31
C PRO A 47 17.13 -18.60 12.50
N PHE A 48 16.62 -17.47 12.98
CA PHE A 48 16.83 -16.16 12.35
C PHE A 48 18.32 -15.76 12.31
N LEU A 49 19.02 -15.86 13.42
CA LEU A 49 20.47 -15.61 13.48
C LEU A 49 21.23 -16.58 12.59
N ALA A 50 20.87 -17.87 12.59
CA ALA A 50 21.53 -18.86 11.76
C ALA A 50 21.44 -18.51 10.26
N VAL A 51 20.28 -18.08 9.77
CA VAL A 51 20.10 -17.67 8.37
C VAL A 51 20.89 -16.39 8.04
N LEU A 52 20.90 -15.40 8.94
CA LEU A 52 21.73 -14.20 8.81
C LEU A 52 23.22 -14.52 8.78
N MET A 53 23.67 -15.49 9.56
CA MET A 53 25.05 -15.97 9.52
C MET A 53 25.38 -16.72 8.24
N LEU A 54 24.45 -17.55 7.76
CA LEU A 54 24.63 -18.30 6.49
C LEU A 54 24.81 -17.37 5.29
N VAL A 55 24.01 -16.29 5.17
CA VAL A 55 24.17 -15.34 4.06
C VAL A 55 25.49 -14.58 4.15
N GLN A 56 25.96 -14.24 5.35
CA GLN A 56 27.26 -13.61 5.55
C GLN A 56 28.41 -14.55 5.21
N TYR A 57 28.31 -15.81 5.64
CA TYR A 57 29.28 -16.84 5.28
C TYR A 57 29.34 -17.07 3.77
N GLY A 58 28.18 -17.25 3.12
CA GLY A 58 28.08 -17.50 1.70
C GLY A 58 28.61 -16.34 0.84
N THR A 59 28.30 -15.10 1.21
CA THR A 59 28.77 -13.90 0.52
C THR A 59 30.20 -13.50 0.90
N GLY A 60 30.71 -13.97 2.04
CA GLY A 60 31.98 -13.53 2.61
C GLY A 60 31.98 -12.07 3.09
N VAL A 61 30.79 -11.49 3.34
CA VAL A 61 30.61 -10.07 3.62
C VAL A 61 29.67 -9.87 4.80
N SER A 62 30.04 -9.02 5.77
CA SER A 62 29.16 -8.66 6.89
C SER A 62 27.95 -7.84 6.44
N LEU A 63 26.82 -8.01 7.12
CA LEU A 63 25.55 -7.30 6.84
C LEU A 63 25.72 -5.79 6.72
N PHE A 64 26.43 -5.15 7.65
CA PHE A 64 26.64 -3.69 7.67
C PHE A 64 27.77 -3.21 6.77
N SER A 65 28.26 -4.04 5.86
CA SER A 65 29.27 -3.61 4.88
C SER A 65 28.63 -2.80 3.74
N ARG A 66 29.45 -1.94 3.10
CA ARG A 66 29.00 -1.16 1.94
C ARG A 66 28.49 -2.02 0.78
N GLY A 67 28.93 -3.27 0.70
CA GLY A 67 28.46 -4.20 -0.34
C GLY A 67 27.05 -4.75 -0.08
N MET A 68 26.57 -4.72 1.16
CA MET A 68 25.25 -5.24 1.54
C MET A 68 24.14 -4.18 1.53
N ILE A 69 24.50 -2.89 1.44
CA ILE A 69 23.51 -1.78 1.50
C ILE A 69 22.42 -1.95 0.44
N GLY A 70 22.79 -2.35 -0.79
CA GLY A 70 21.81 -2.56 -1.87
C GLY A 70 20.77 -3.63 -1.57
N ALA A 71 21.12 -4.65 -0.81
CA ALA A 71 20.19 -5.70 -0.36
C ALA A 71 19.45 -5.29 0.93
N MET A 72 20.13 -4.60 1.86
CA MET A 72 19.56 -4.21 3.15
C MET A 72 18.47 -3.15 3.02
N VAL A 73 18.68 -2.11 2.19
CA VAL A 73 17.74 -0.98 2.10
C VAL A 73 16.31 -1.41 1.74
N PRO A 74 16.07 -2.20 0.67
CA PRO A 74 14.72 -2.67 0.35
C PRO A 74 14.10 -3.51 1.47
N GLY A 75 14.91 -4.38 2.09
CA GLY A 75 14.45 -5.24 3.18
C GLY A 75 14.06 -4.46 4.42
N VAL A 76 14.93 -3.54 4.87
CA VAL A 76 14.66 -2.70 6.06
C VAL A 76 13.48 -1.77 5.84
N LEU A 77 13.37 -1.17 4.64
CA LEU A 77 12.19 -0.37 4.29
C LEU A 77 10.90 -1.18 4.46
N TRP A 78 10.88 -2.39 3.96
CA TRP A 78 9.72 -3.27 4.12
C TRP A 78 9.45 -3.62 5.60
N CYS A 79 10.47 -3.99 6.35
CA CYS A 79 10.35 -4.33 7.78
C CYS A 79 9.73 -3.21 8.62
N VAL A 80 10.02 -1.95 8.29
CA VAL A 80 9.73 -0.81 9.17
C VAL A 80 8.52 0.00 8.70
N THR A 81 8.32 0.13 7.38
CA THR A 81 7.34 1.08 6.83
C THR A 81 5.91 0.77 7.27
N PHE A 82 5.43 -0.44 7.05
CA PHE A 82 4.05 -0.80 7.38
C PHE A 82 3.77 -0.69 8.88
N PRO A 83 4.59 -1.31 9.77
CA PRO A 83 4.39 -1.19 11.21
C PRO A 83 4.38 0.27 11.70
N LEU A 84 5.32 1.08 11.20
CA LEU A 84 5.44 2.48 11.60
C LEU A 84 4.24 3.33 11.15
N LEU A 85 3.83 3.20 9.90
CA LEU A 85 2.71 3.96 9.35
C LEU A 85 1.39 3.58 10.02
N TYR A 86 1.18 2.30 10.31
CA TYR A 86 0.00 1.87 11.03
C TYR A 86 -0.02 2.38 12.47
N ALA A 87 1.11 2.32 13.19
CA ALA A 87 1.21 2.87 14.54
C ALA A 87 0.91 4.38 14.56
N TRP A 88 1.42 5.13 13.59
CA TRP A 88 1.17 6.58 13.49
C TRP A 88 -0.26 6.92 13.08
N THR A 89 -0.85 6.15 12.16
CA THR A 89 -2.21 6.39 11.68
C THR A 89 -3.25 6.14 12.77
N TYR A 90 -3.13 5.03 13.47
CA TYR A 90 -4.15 4.60 14.42
C TYR A 90 -3.85 4.97 15.87
N GLN A 91 -2.65 5.51 16.16
CA GLN A 91 -2.20 5.92 17.49
C GLN A 91 -2.36 4.82 18.56
N GLN A 92 -2.37 3.59 18.14
CA GLN A 92 -2.52 2.40 18.98
C GLN A 92 -1.49 1.34 18.59
N PRO A 93 -1.04 0.50 19.54
CA PRO A 93 -0.24 -0.66 19.19
C PRO A 93 -1.01 -1.54 18.22
N TRP A 94 -0.39 -1.87 17.10
CA TRP A 94 -0.99 -2.78 16.15
C TRP A 94 -0.75 -4.23 16.58
N TYR A 95 -1.75 -4.89 17.10
CA TYR A 95 -1.70 -6.29 17.54
C TYR A 95 -1.91 -7.30 16.42
N SER A 96 -1.64 -6.95 15.19
CA SER A 96 -1.87 -7.82 14.06
C SER A 96 -0.66 -8.69 13.76
N SER A 97 -0.90 -9.97 13.48
CA SER A 97 0.09 -10.87 12.89
C SER A 97 0.68 -10.33 11.58
N LEU A 98 -0.05 -9.45 10.88
CA LEU A 98 0.39 -8.80 9.65
C LEU A 98 1.76 -8.10 9.79
N ILE A 99 2.00 -7.40 10.90
CA ILE A 99 3.27 -6.72 11.16
C ILE A 99 4.44 -7.71 11.26
N TYR A 100 4.22 -8.83 11.91
CA TYR A 100 5.21 -9.90 12.01
C TYR A 100 5.53 -10.50 10.63
N TYR A 101 4.52 -10.63 9.78
CA TYR A 101 4.71 -11.12 8.42
C TYR A 101 5.49 -10.13 7.56
N ASP A 102 5.18 -8.84 7.63
CA ASP A 102 5.92 -7.78 6.91
C ASP A 102 7.40 -7.75 7.33
N PHE A 103 7.67 -7.94 8.61
CA PHE A 103 9.04 -8.04 9.13
C PHE A 103 9.80 -9.25 8.54
N LEU A 104 9.18 -10.42 8.52
CA LEU A 104 9.79 -11.63 7.96
C LEU A 104 10.00 -11.50 6.45
N ILE A 105 9.03 -10.93 5.73
CA ILE A 105 9.13 -10.69 4.28
C ILE A 105 10.24 -9.69 3.97
N GLY A 106 10.33 -8.59 4.73
CA GLY A 106 11.40 -7.61 4.54
C GLY A 106 12.79 -8.23 4.74
N THR A 107 12.93 -9.06 5.77
CA THR A 107 14.18 -9.82 5.99
C THR A 107 14.43 -10.81 4.84
N ALA A 108 13.42 -11.52 4.37
CA ALA A 108 13.53 -12.44 3.24
C ALA A 108 13.93 -11.71 1.94
N ASN A 109 13.40 -10.51 1.69
CA ASN A 109 13.81 -9.64 0.58
C ASN A 109 15.32 -9.34 0.60
N MET A 110 15.83 -8.95 1.77
CA MET A 110 17.27 -8.74 1.96
C MET A 110 18.08 -10.01 1.68
N LEU A 111 17.63 -11.14 2.23
CA LEU A 111 18.31 -12.44 2.08
C LEU A 111 18.33 -12.90 0.63
N VAL A 112 17.21 -12.77 -0.09
CA VAL A 112 17.14 -13.12 -1.52
C VAL A 112 18.10 -12.26 -2.33
N LEU A 113 18.07 -10.95 -2.17
CA LEU A 113 18.94 -10.04 -2.91
C LEU A 113 20.41 -10.31 -2.66
N ALA A 114 20.79 -10.55 -1.40
CA ALA A 114 22.18 -10.87 -1.03
C ALA A 114 22.62 -12.23 -1.55
N ALA A 115 21.80 -13.27 -1.36
CA ALA A 115 22.13 -14.64 -1.79
C ALA A 115 22.14 -14.76 -3.33
N LEU A 116 21.15 -14.17 -4.01
CA LEU A 116 21.10 -14.12 -5.47
C LEU A 116 22.32 -13.39 -6.04
N GLY A 117 22.72 -12.28 -5.41
CA GLY A 117 23.95 -11.57 -5.74
C GLY A 117 25.17 -12.47 -5.57
N GLY A 118 25.26 -13.17 -4.44
CA GLY A 118 26.31 -14.16 -4.18
C GLY A 118 26.41 -15.23 -5.24
N VAL A 119 25.27 -15.80 -5.68
CA VAL A 119 25.22 -16.82 -6.72
C VAL A 119 25.57 -16.24 -8.11
N LEU A 120 24.90 -15.17 -8.53
CA LEU A 120 25.00 -14.63 -9.89
C LEU A 120 26.38 -14.02 -10.19
N PHE A 121 27.08 -13.45 -9.18
CA PHE A 121 28.41 -12.91 -9.41
C PHE A 121 29.47 -13.98 -9.79
N HIS A 122 29.20 -15.25 -9.48
CA HIS A 122 30.04 -16.36 -9.95
C HIS A 122 29.93 -16.58 -11.46
N LEU A 123 28.83 -16.15 -12.11
CA LEU A 123 28.63 -16.26 -13.56
C LEU A 123 29.45 -15.23 -14.36
N GLY A 124 30.16 -14.31 -13.72
CA GLY A 124 31.14 -13.42 -14.36
C GLY A 124 30.62 -12.10 -14.90
N HIS A 125 29.33 -11.90 -15.07
CA HIS A 125 28.73 -10.67 -15.64
C HIS A 125 28.47 -9.59 -14.59
N ARG A 126 29.51 -9.14 -13.89
CA ARG A 126 29.41 -8.28 -12.68
C ARG A 126 28.56 -7.03 -12.86
N ARG A 127 28.71 -6.29 -13.97
CA ARG A 127 27.97 -5.03 -14.20
C ARG A 127 26.49 -5.28 -14.46
N LEU A 128 26.21 -6.29 -15.30
CA LEU A 128 24.84 -6.67 -15.62
C LEU A 128 24.10 -7.20 -14.38
N THR A 129 24.74 -8.11 -13.66
CA THR A 129 24.19 -8.64 -12.39
C THR A 129 23.92 -7.53 -11.36
N ALA A 130 24.87 -6.60 -11.19
CA ALA A 130 24.68 -5.46 -10.28
C ALA A 130 23.51 -4.57 -10.70
N ALA A 131 23.33 -4.33 -12.02
CA ALA A 131 22.20 -3.57 -12.52
C ALA A 131 20.87 -4.30 -12.33
N LEU A 132 20.81 -5.59 -12.62
CA LEU A 132 19.61 -6.39 -12.41
C LEU A 132 19.19 -6.44 -10.93
N LEU A 133 20.15 -6.63 -10.02
CA LEU A 133 19.88 -6.65 -8.59
C LEU A 133 19.44 -5.27 -8.06
N ALA A 134 20.01 -4.19 -8.59
CA ALA A 134 19.60 -2.83 -8.21
C ALA A 134 18.16 -2.54 -8.67
N VAL A 135 17.79 -2.95 -9.88
CA VAL A 135 16.41 -2.84 -10.38
C VAL A 135 15.46 -3.73 -9.57
N LEU A 136 15.83 -4.98 -9.30
CA LEU A 136 15.01 -5.88 -8.50
C LEU A 136 14.80 -5.34 -7.07
N GLY A 137 15.86 -4.87 -6.43
CA GLY A 137 15.78 -4.24 -5.11
C GLY A 137 14.92 -2.97 -5.12
N PHE A 138 14.99 -2.17 -6.19
CA PHE A 138 14.12 -1.01 -6.37
C PHE A 138 12.65 -1.43 -6.51
N LEU A 139 12.34 -2.44 -7.31
CA LEU A 139 10.97 -2.96 -7.45
C LEU A 139 10.42 -3.46 -6.10
N MET A 140 11.24 -4.16 -5.31
CA MET A 140 10.86 -4.56 -3.96
C MET A 140 10.66 -3.38 -3.01
N ALA A 141 11.44 -2.30 -3.15
CA ALA A 141 11.31 -1.08 -2.35
C ALA A 141 10.15 -0.18 -2.80
N LEU A 142 9.64 -0.36 -4.01
CA LEU A 142 8.60 0.51 -4.58
C LEU A 142 7.32 0.51 -3.72
N ILE A 143 6.91 -0.66 -3.21
CA ILE A 143 5.72 -0.80 -2.36
C ILE A 143 5.86 0.03 -1.08
N PRO A 144 6.88 -0.15 -0.22
CA PRO A 144 7.05 0.68 0.97
C PRO A 144 7.30 2.16 0.64
N LEU A 145 7.98 2.48 -0.45
CA LEU A 145 8.18 3.87 -0.88
C LEU A 145 6.87 4.54 -1.29
N THR A 146 5.98 3.83 -1.97
CA THR A 146 4.63 4.32 -2.30
C THR A 146 3.81 4.57 -1.04
N GLN A 147 3.88 3.69 -0.05
CA GLN A 147 3.23 3.88 1.25
C GLN A 147 3.74 5.14 1.96
N ILE A 148 5.05 5.35 2.00
CA ILE A 148 5.66 6.54 2.61
C ILE A 148 5.21 7.80 1.87
N ALA A 149 5.27 7.80 0.54
CA ALA A 149 4.87 8.95 -0.28
C ALA A 149 3.39 9.29 -0.07
N TYR A 150 2.52 8.29 -0.07
CA TYR A 150 1.10 8.47 0.22
C TYR A 150 0.88 9.06 1.62
N TYR A 151 1.55 8.51 2.64
CA TYR A 151 1.44 8.99 4.00
C TYR A 151 1.89 10.45 4.15
N MET A 152 2.95 10.85 3.46
CA MET A 152 3.45 12.24 3.50
C MET A 152 2.46 13.24 2.89
N THR A 153 1.57 12.80 2.00
CA THR A 153 0.56 13.68 1.36
C THR A 153 -0.77 13.66 2.09
N VAL A 154 -1.19 12.50 2.60
CA VAL A 154 -2.55 12.29 3.13
C VAL A 154 -2.58 12.14 4.66
N TRP A 155 -1.41 11.97 5.29
CA TRP A 155 -1.26 11.72 6.73
C TRP A 155 -2.00 10.46 7.22
N HIS A 156 -2.20 9.52 6.34
CA HIS A 156 -2.89 8.26 6.61
C HIS A 156 -2.22 7.09 5.87
N ALA A 157 -2.31 5.89 6.42
CA ALA A 157 -1.84 4.69 5.72
C ALA A 157 -2.71 4.43 4.48
N LEU A 158 -2.11 3.85 3.43
CA LEU A 158 -2.82 3.46 2.23
C LEU A 158 -3.92 2.46 2.60
N SER A 159 -5.14 2.76 2.19
CA SER A 159 -6.33 1.95 2.43
C SER A 159 -6.84 1.31 1.13
N PRO A 160 -7.73 0.31 1.18
CA PRO A 160 -8.41 -0.22 0.00
C PRO A 160 -9.10 0.87 -0.82
N ALA A 161 -9.78 1.80 -0.15
CA ALA A 161 -10.43 2.93 -0.80
C ALA A 161 -9.45 3.85 -1.53
N SER A 162 -8.25 4.07 -0.98
CA SER A 162 -7.20 4.85 -1.63
C SER A 162 -6.65 4.18 -2.88
N LEU A 163 -6.50 2.85 -2.86
CA LEU A 163 -6.10 2.09 -4.06
C LEU A 163 -7.19 2.11 -5.12
N MET A 164 -8.46 2.05 -4.72
CA MET A 164 -9.58 2.21 -5.64
C MET A 164 -9.59 3.59 -6.29
N ALA A 165 -9.35 4.65 -5.52
CA ALA A 165 -9.22 6.00 -6.06
C ALA A 165 -8.08 6.07 -7.09
N LEU A 166 -6.91 5.51 -6.78
CA LEU A 166 -5.78 5.42 -7.72
C LEU A 166 -6.13 4.62 -8.99
N TYR A 167 -6.86 3.52 -8.86
CA TYR A 167 -7.29 2.69 -9.99
C TYR A 167 -8.28 3.43 -10.91
N LEU A 168 -9.15 4.25 -10.35
CA LEU A 168 -10.16 5.02 -11.07
C LEU A 168 -9.60 6.35 -11.63
N THR A 169 -8.43 6.82 -11.14
CA THR A 169 -7.80 8.06 -11.58
C THR A 169 -7.29 7.92 -13.02
N ASN A 170 -7.64 8.87 -13.87
CA ASN A 170 -7.12 8.95 -15.23
C ASN A 170 -5.83 9.80 -15.28
N TRP A 171 -5.11 9.75 -16.42
CA TRP A 171 -3.84 10.47 -16.60
C TRP A 171 -3.95 11.99 -16.50
N HIS A 172 -5.10 12.56 -16.81
CA HIS A 172 -5.33 13.99 -16.72
C HIS A 172 -5.44 14.43 -15.26
N GLU A 173 -6.28 13.74 -14.49
CA GLU A 173 -6.41 13.95 -13.04
C GLU A 173 -5.08 13.74 -12.30
N ALA A 174 -4.31 12.71 -12.67
CA ALA A 174 -3.00 12.47 -12.09
C ALA A 174 -2.04 13.63 -12.39
N GLY A 175 -2.09 14.20 -13.60
CA GLY A 175 -1.30 15.37 -13.99
C GLY A 175 -1.68 16.61 -13.17
N ASP A 176 -2.97 16.89 -13.07
CA ASP A 176 -3.51 18.03 -12.32
C ASP A 176 -3.19 17.91 -10.83
N TYR A 177 -3.25 16.70 -10.26
CA TYR A 177 -2.86 16.45 -8.88
C TYR A 177 -1.36 16.73 -8.65
N ILE A 178 -0.50 16.27 -9.55
CA ILE A 178 0.94 16.53 -9.47
C ILE A 178 1.21 18.05 -9.54
N GLU A 179 0.57 18.75 -10.46
CA GLU A 179 0.78 20.20 -10.65
C GLU A 179 0.24 21.01 -9.47
N SER A 180 -0.97 20.71 -8.99
CA SER A 180 -1.65 21.51 -7.98
C SER A 180 -1.24 21.18 -6.54
N THR A 181 -0.99 19.90 -6.25
CA THR A 181 -0.78 19.42 -4.87
C THR A 181 0.69 19.17 -4.56
N VAL A 182 1.40 18.46 -5.44
CA VAL A 182 2.81 18.09 -5.22
C VAL A 182 3.74 19.20 -5.70
N GLY A 183 3.45 19.80 -6.83
CA GLY A 183 4.31 20.74 -7.55
C GLY A 183 5.36 20.03 -8.41
N ILE A 184 5.65 20.60 -9.57
CA ILE A 184 6.62 20.02 -10.55
C ILE A 184 8.03 19.91 -9.97
N GLY A 185 8.47 20.90 -9.19
CA GLY A 185 9.81 20.90 -8.58
C GLY A 185 10.01 19.73 -7.59
N PRO A 186 9.17 19.57 -6.57
CA PRO A 186 9.23 18.42 -5.67
C PRO A 186 9.05 17.07 -6.39
N ALA A 187 8.16 16.96 -7.38
CA ALA A 187 8.00 15.74 -8.17
C ALA A 187 9.31 15.36 -8.90
N ALA A 188 9.95 16.32 -9.54
CA ALA A 188 11.27 16.12 -10.19
C ALA A 188 12.36 15.71 -9.17
N ALA A 189 12.35 16.32 -7.98
CA ALA A 189 13.29 15.97 -6.90
C ALA A 189 13.08 14.54 -6.39
N ILE A 190 11.82 14.08 -6.27
CA ILE A 190 11.49 12.69 -5.94
C ILE A 190 12.04 11.73 -6.99
N VAL A 191 11.78 11.98 -8.27
CA VAL A 191 12.30 11.14 -9.37
C VAL A 191 13.84 11.08 -9.35
N LEU A 192 14.50 12.23 -9.17
CA LEU A 192 15.95 12.27 -9.05
C LEU A 192 16.44 11.47 -7.84
N GLY A 193 15.78 11.61 -6.69
CA GLY A 193 16.09 10.84 -5.47
C GLY A 193 15.99 9.33 -5.70
N LEU A 194 14.95 8.87 -6.39
CA LEU A 194 14.77 7.45 -6.74
C LEU A 194 15.89 6.96 -7.68
N LEU A 195 16.26 7.75 -8.67
CA LEU A 195 17.38 7.43 -9.57
C LEU A 195 18.72 7.34 -8.82
N VAL A 196 18.95 8.25 -7.88
CA VAL A 196 20.14 8.21 -7.00
C VAL A 196 20.12 6.96 -6.13
N LEU A 197 18.98 6.57 -5.58
CA LEU A 197 18.82 5.35 -4.78
C LEU A 197 19.18 4.10 -5.59
N VAL A 198 18.67 3.98 -6.82
CA VAL A 198 18.99 2.88 -7.74
C VAL A 198 20.50 2.87 -8.07
N TYR A 199 21.07 4.04 -8.33
CA TYR A 199 22.51 4.17 -8.60
C TYR A 199 23.37 3.76 -7.40
N LEU A 200 23.00 4.17 -6.20
CA LEU A 200 23.72 3.78 -4.98
C LEU A 200 23.61 2.27 -4.70
N SER A 201 22.43 1.68 -4.94
CA SER A 201 22.25 0.23 -4.88
C SER A 201 23.15 -0.48 -5.90
N TYR A 202 23.17 -0.03 -7.13
CA TYR A 202 24.07 -0.55 -8.16
C TYR A 202 25.55 -0.49 -7.74
N ARG A 203 25.99 0.65 -7.18
CA ARG A 203 27.37 0.82 -6.68
C ARG A 203 27.66 -0.13 -5.51
N SER A 204 26.68 -0.34 -4.62
CA SER A 204 26.78 -1.30 -3.53
C SER A 204 27.02 -2.72 -4.05
N TYR A 205 26.23 -3.18 -5.02
CA TYR A 205 26.41 -4.48 -5.63
C TYR A 205 27.73 -4.66 -6.38
N LEU A 206 28.25 -3.60 -6.99
CA LEU A 206 29.61 -3.63 -7.56
C LEU A 206 30.70 -3.81 -6.48
N VAL A 207 30.51 -3.25 -5.29
CA VAL A 207 31.40 -3.48 -4.14
C VAL A 207 31.27 -4.93 -3.66
N LEU A 208 30.05 -5.44 -3.54
CA LEU A 208 29.79 -6.84 -3.21
C LEU A 208 30.48 -7.79 -4.18
N SER A 209 30.34 -7.56 -5.49
CA SER A 209 30.95 -8.39 -6.52
C SER A 209 32.48 -8.51 -6.43
N ARG A 210 33.16 -7.48 -5.89
CA ARG A 210 34.61 -7.48 -5.69
C ARG A 210 35.04 -8.31 -4.47
N ARG A 211 34.10 -8.52 -3.54
CA ARG A 211 34.34 -9.25 -2.28
C ARG A 211 33.99 -10.73 -2.38
N ILE A 212 33.10 -11.10 -3.32
CA ILE A 212 32.78 -12.49 -3.60
C ILE A 212 33.97 -13.11 -4.35
N TYR A 213 34.67 -14.00 -3.68
CA TYR A 213 35.86 -14.66 -4.24
C TYR A 213 35.49 -15.58 -5.39
N PRO A 214 36.35 -15.62 -6.45
CA PRO A 214 36.14 -16.52 -7.59
C PRO A 214 36.29 -18.03 -7.23
N SER A 215 36.96 -18.34 -6.13
CA SER A 215 37.04 -19.70 -5.61
C SER A 215 35.77 -20.02 -4.82
N ALA A 216 34.75 -20.48 -5.53
CA ALA A 216 33.59 -21.06 -4.91
C ALA A 216 33.99 -22.33 -4.13
N GLU A 217 34.26 -22.20 -2.85
CA GLU A 217 34.15 -23.33 -1.96
C GLU A 217 32.70 -23.81 -2.09
N GLY A 218 32.47 -25.06 -2.50
CA GLY A 218 31.11 -25.58 -2.69
C GLY A 218 30.19 -25.39 -1.49
N SER A 219 30.79 -25.35 -0.27
CA SER A 219 30.09 -25.03 0.98
C SER A 219 29.46 -23.62 1.03
N ARG A 220 30.11 -22.60 0.45
CA ARG A 220 29.57 -21.23 0.39
C ARG A 220 28.39 -21.12 -0.57
N MET A 221 28.51 -21.74 -1.74
CA MET A 221 27.42 -21.82 -2.71
C MET A 221 26.22 -22.58 -2.12
N GLY A 222 26.48 -23.71 -1.44
CA GLY A 222 25.43 -24.44 -0.73
C GLY A 222 24.70 -23.59 0.31
N ALA A 223 25.43 -22.81 1.11
CA ALA A 223 24.83 -21.88 2.07
C ALA A 223 23.92 -20.85 1.40
N LEU A 224 24.35 -20.26 0.29
CA LEU A 224 23.53 -19.27 -0.46
C LEU A 224 22.25 -19.90 -1.04
N LEU A 225 22.35 -21.12 -1.58
CA LEU A 225 21.19 -21.84 -2.09
C LEU A 225 20.18 -22.19 -0.98
N VAL A 226 20.67 -22.58 0.20
CA VAL A 226 19.82 -22.83 1.38
C VAL A 226 19.13 -21.54 1.81
N VAL A 227 19.84 -20.41 1.87
CA VAL A 227 19.24 -19.10 2.18
C VAL A 227 18.17 -18.71 1.16
N MET A 228 18.42 -18.90 -0.13
CA MET A 228 17.44 -18.66 -1.19
C MET A 228 16.19 -19.53 -1.02
N LEU A 229 16.38 -20.82 -0.70
CA LEU A 229 15.26 -21.74 -0.46
C LEU A 229 14.41 -21.29 0.75
N ILE A 230 15.07 -20.98 1.87
CA ILE A 230 14.37 -20.49 3.08
C ILE A 230 13.61 -19.20 2.76
N ALA A 231 14.25 -18.24 2.12
CA ALA A 231 13.60 -16.98 1.75
C ALA A 231 12.43 -17.20 0.77
N ALA A 232 12.55 -18.11 -0.19
CA ALA A 232 11.46 -18.48 -1.10
C ALA A 232 10.27 -19.09 -0.34
N VAL A 233 10.53 -19.99 0.62
CA VAL A 233 9.49 -20.57 1.47
C VAL A 233 8.78 -19.47 2.28
N VAL A 234 9.54 -18.53 2.86
CA VAL A 234 8.98 -17.39 3.60
C VAL A 234 8.09 -16.56 2.68
N HIS A 235 8.53 -16.24 1.46
CA HIS A 235 7.71 -15.46 0.51
C HIS A 235 6.43 -16.21 0.14
N ILE A 236 6.53 -17.47 -0.24
CA ILE A 236 5.35 -18.27 -0.64
C ILE A 236 4.34 -18.38 0.51
N ALA A 237 4.82 -18.56 1.74
CA ALA A 237 3.96 -18.72 2.90
C ALA A 237 3.35 -17.41 3.41
N LEU A 238 4.10 -16.31 3.38
CA LEU A 238 3.74 -15.09 4.10
C LEU A 238 3.30 -13.90 3.21
N ILE A 239 3.65 -13.86 1.93
CA ILE A 239 3.17 -12.79 1.03
C ILE A 239 1.63 -12.74 1.01
N PRO A 240 0.88 -13.85 0.92
CA PRO A 240 -0.58 -13.81 0.92
C PRO A 240 -1.19 -13.26 2.21
N GLU A 241 -0.42 -13.24 3.29
CA GLU A 241 -0.85 -12.86 4.64
C GLU A 241 -0.29 -11.51 5.10
N CYS A 242 0.47 -10.80 4.26
CA CYS A 242 1.06 -9.51 4.63
C CYS A 242 0.09 -8.34 4.43
N SER A 243 0.45 -7.17 4.99
CA SER A 243 -0.39 -5.96 4.94
C SER A 243 -0.81 -5.56 3.53
N ILE A 244 0.09 -5.62 2.56
CA ILE A 244 -0.23 -5.26 1.18
C ILE A 244 -1.16 -6.28 0.50
N ALA A 245 -1.02 -7.57 0.82
CA ALA A 245 -1.90 -8.60 0.29
C ALA A 245 -3.32 -8.49 0.85
N ALA A 246 -3.47 -8.11 2.12
CA ALA A 246 -4.77 -7.82 2.71
C ALA A 246 -5.48 -6.68 1.94
N ILE A 247 -4.75 -5.57 1.70
CA ILE A 247 -5.28 -4.44 0.92
C ILE A 247 -5.63 -4.87 -0.52
N TYR A 248 -4.76 -5.66 -1.17
CA TYR A 248 -5.01 -6.17 -2.52
C TYR A 248 -6.26 -7.05 -2.58
N LYS A 249 -6.45 -7.93 -1.59
CA LYS A 249 -7.63 -8.80 -1.48
C LYS A 249 -8.91 -7.98 -1.37
N ASP A 250 -8.92 -6.95 -0.53
CA ASP A 250 -10.08 -6.06 -0.37
C ASP A 250 -10.42 -5.35 -1.69
N VAL A 251 -9.40 -4.88 -2.43
CA VAL A 251 -9.60 -4.24 -3.75
C VAL A 251 -10.15 -5.23 -4.76
N THR A 252 -9.63 -6.47 -4.82
CA THR A 252 -10.12 -7.48 -5.75
C THR A 252 -11.55 -7.88 -5.44
N THR A 253 -11.90 -8.05 -4.17
CA THR A 253 -13.28 -8.31 -3.74
C THR A 253 -14.22 -7.20 -4.21
N TYR A 254 -13.82 -5.95 -4.02
CA TYR A 254 -14.61 -4.81 -4.49
C TYR A 254 -14.79 -4.78 -6.03
N VAL A 255 -13.73 -5.09 -6.79
CA VAL A 255 -13.82 -5.18 -8.26
C VAL A 255 -14.78 -6.31 -8.68
N GLU A 256 -14.72 -7.45 -8.02
CA GLU A 256 -15.64 -8.58 -8.27
C GLU A 256 -17.09 -8.22 -7.94
N GLU A 257 -17.33 -7.52 -6.84
CA GLU A 257 -18.67 -7.01 -6.47
C GLU A 257 -19.21 -6.03 -7.53
N THR A 258 -18.36 -5.12 -8.01
CA THR A 258 -18.74 -4.15 -9.06
C THR A 258 -19.06 -4.85 -10.38
N GLN A 259 -18.31 -5.88 -10.77
CA GLN A 259 -18.59 -6.68 -11.94
C GLN A 259 -19.90 -7.47 -11.78
N SER A 260 -20.11 -8.06 -10.60
CA SER A 260 -21.35 -8.77 -10.26
C SER A 260 -22.57 -7.85 -10.34
N TYR A 261 -22.43 -6.59 -9.91
CA TYR A 261 -23.48 -5.58 -10.08
C TYR A 261 -23.88 -5.40 -11.54
N SER A 262 -22.93 -5.29 -12.44
CA SER A 262 -23.17 -5.14 -13.88
C SER A 262 -23.81 -6.40 -14.49
N LEU A 263 -23.34 -7.59 -14.13
CA LEU A 263 -23.84 -8.86 -14.65
C LEU A 263 -25.29 -9.13 -14.21
N ASN A 264 -25.65 -8.79 -12.99
CA ASN A 264 -26.96 -9.07 -12.40
C ASN A 264 -28.00 -7.97 -12.67
N GLN A 265 -27.67 -6.96 -13.49
CA GLN A 265 -28.56 -5.83 -13.75
C GLN A 265 -29.95 -6.24 -14.28
N GLY A 266 -29.99 -7.23 -15.17
CA GLY A 266 -31.24 -7.71 -15.74
C GLY A 266 -32.17 -8.36 -14.72
N GLU A 267 -31.61 -9.17 -13.82
CA GLU A 267 -32.37 -9.87 -12.78
C GLU A 267 -32.85 -8.87 -11.70
N ARG A 268 -32.00 -7.94 -11.26
CA ARG A 268 -32.42 -6.88 -10.35
C ARG A 268 -33.54 -6.04 -10.89
N TYR A 269 -33.43 -5.62 -12.16
CA TYR A 269 -34.46 -4.83 -12.80
C TYR A 269 -35.77 -5.60 -12.94
N ALA A 270 -35.74 -6.90 -13.26
CA ALA A 270 -36.90 -7.76 -13.34
C ALA A 270 -37.59 -7.95 -12.01
N SER A 271 -36.82 -8.17 -10.93
CA SER A 271 -37.33 -8.39 -9.57
C SER A 271 -37.82 -7.12 -8.87
N LEU A 272 -37.49 -5.94 -9.40
CA LEU A 272 -37.91 -4.67 -8.81
C LEU A 272 -39.43 -4.50 -8.92
N ILE A 273 -40.10 -4.46 -7.75
CA ILE A 273 -41.55 -4.25 -7.66
C ILE A 273 -41.79 -2.82 -7.19
N ILE A 274 -42.54 -2.05 -7.94
CA ILE A 274 -42.95 -0.69 -7.60
C ILE A 274 -44.47 -0.64 -7.52
N ASP A 275 -44.96 -0.12 -6.39
CA ASP A 275 -46.38 0.14 -6.23
C ASP A 275 -46.78 1.39 -7.01
N MET A 276 -47.25 1.16 -8.24
CA MET A 276 -47.64 2.24 -9.18
C MET A 276 -48.96 2.94 -8.80
N GLU A 277 -49.79 2.32 -7.99
CA GLU A 277 -51.10 2.92 -7.60
C GLU A 277 -50.91 4.08 -6.64
N ASN A 278 -49.88 4.00 -5.77
CA ASN A 278 -49.55 5.01 -4.76
C ASN A 278 -48.42 5.96 -5.21
N THR A 279 -47.87 5.85 -6.40
CA THR A 279 -46.72 6.62 -6.84
C THR A 279 -47.16 7.97 -7.43
N LEU A 280 -46.82 9.07 -6.75
CA LEU A 280 -47.06 10.44 -7.25
C LEU A 280 -46.40 10.73 -8.61
N ALA A 281 -45.30 10.07 -8.90
CA ALA A 281 -44.55 10.19 -10.17
C ALA A 281 -45.39 9.83 -11.39
N ALA A 282 -46.34 8.90 -11.28
CA ALA A 282 -47.27 8.55 -12.38
C ALA A 282 -48.24 9.69 -12.75
N ARG A 283 -48.34 10.73 -11.91
CA ARG A 283 -49.30 11.82 -12.04
C ARG A 283 -48.67 13.17 -12.39
N ALA A 284 -47.35 13.29 -12.34
CA ALA A 284 -46.66 14.56 -12.57
C ALA A 284 -45.52 14.37 -13.60
N PRO A 285 -45.86 14.46 -14.92
CA PRO A 285 -44.81 14.50 -15.95
C PRO A 285 -43.92 15.71 -15.75
N GLY A 286 -42.61 15.52 -15.72
CA GLY A 286 -41.65 16.60 -15.52
C GLY A 286 -40.23 16.11 -15.70
N THR A 287 -39.29 17.04 -15.68
CA THR A 287 -37.86 16.74 -15.69
C THR A 287 -37.30 16.81 -14.26
N VAL A 288 -36.64 15.77 -13.84
CA VAL A 288 -35.91 15.73 -12.55
C VAL A 288 -34.42 15.74 -12.87
N ILE A 289 -33.70 16.69 -12.28
CA ILE A 289 -32.26 16.84 -12.46
C ILE A 289 -31.60 16.56 -11.10
N PHE A 290 -30.73 15.58 -11.08
CA PHE A 290 -29.84 15.31 -9.94
C PHE A 290 -28.45 15.84 -10.26
N VAL A 291 -27.94 16.72 -9.43
CA VAL A 291 -26.56 17.22 -9.52
C VAL A 291 -25.78 16.64 -8.38
N ILE A 292 -24.78 15.84 -8.69
CA ILE A 292 -23.89 15.23 -7.70
C ILE A 292 -22.62 16.05 -7.68
N GLY A 293 -22.38 16.74 -6.55
CA GLY A 293 -21.12 17.45 -6.31
C GLY A 293 -20.01 16.52 -5.90
N GLU A 294 -18.77 16.89 -6.19
CA GLU A 294 -17.57 16.13 -5.87
C GLU A 294 -16.60 16.99 -5.05
N SER A 295 -15.93 16.36 -4.06
CA SER A 295 -14.89 16.99 -3.22
C SER A 295 -15.31 18.31 -2.55
N ALA A 296 -16.61 18.50 -2.29
CA ALA A 296 -17.15 19.68 -1.66
C ALA A 296 -17.40 19.45 -0.17
N SER A 297 -16.83 20.31 0.68
CA SER A 297 -17.08 20.32 2.11
C SER A 297 -17.78 21.60 2.52
N ARG A 298 -18.79 21.49 3.37
CA ARG A 298 -19.51 22.58 3.99
C ARG A 298 -18.58 23.60 4.65
N ASP A 299 -17.51 23.12 5.26
CA ASP A 299 -16.54 23.96 5.98
C ASP A 299 -15.76 24.90 5.06
N TYR A 300 -15.72 24.63 3.75
CA TYR A 300 -15.10 25.44 2.71
C TYR A 300 -16.13 26.18 1.83
N MET A 301 -17.38 26.31 2.29
CA MET A 301 -18.45 27.04 1.62
C MET A 301 -18.85 28.25 2.46
N HIS A 302 -18.78 29.48 1.90
CA HIS A 302 -19.07 30.72 2.60
C HIS A 302 -20.47 30.73 3.21
N TYR A 303 -21.48 30.26 2.49
CA TYR A 303 -22.85 30.16 2.97
C TYR A 303 -23.00 29.39 4.30
N TYR A 304 -22.31 28.30 4.46
CA TYR A 304 -22.37 27.47 5.67
C TYR A 304 -21.37 27.86 6.74
N THR A 305 -20.27 28.53 6.33
CA THR A 305 -19.19 28.97 7.20
C THR A 305 -18.86 30.43 6.95
N PRO A 306 -19.61 31.37 7.59
CA PRO A 306 -19.45 32.81 7.33
C PRO A 306 -18.04 33.36 7.59
N GLY A 307 -17.19 32.63 8.31
CA GLY A 307 -15.77 32.98 8.51
C GLY A 307 -14.83 32.50 7.41
N PHE A 308 -15.31 31.77 6.41
CA PHE A 308 -14.51 31.34 5.29
C PHE A 308 -14.09 32.54 4.42
N PRO A 309 -12.79 32.66 4.07
CA PRO A 309 -12.27 33.92 3.54
C PRO A 309 -12.67 34.23 2.08
N TYR A 310 -13.26 33.27 1.38
CA TYR A 310 -13.62 33.39 -0.03
C TYR A 310 -15.15 33.32 -0.20
N ASP A 311 -15.73 34.27 -0.89
CA ASP A 311 -17.14 34.26 -1.32
C ASP A 311 -17.29 33.34 -2.53
N ASN A 312 -17.39 32.02 -2.27
CA ASN A 312 -17.43 30.97 -3.27
C ASN A 312 -18.82 30.35 -3.45
N THR A 313 -19.84 30.82 -2.74
CA THR A 313 -21.22 30.32 -2.80
C THR A 313 -22.28 31.39 -3.02
N PRO A 314 -22.05 32.42 -3.86
CA PRO A 314 -22.99 33.53 -4.02
C PRO A 314 -24.35 33.10 -4.60
N TRP A 315 -24.35 32.08 -5.47
CA TRP A 315 -25.58 31.51 -5.99
C TRP A 315 -26.41 30.85 -4.87
N LEU A 316 -25.79 30.09 -4.02
CA LEU A 316 -26.47 29.41 -2.90
C LEU A 316 -27.07 30.42 -1.94
N GLU A 317 -26.37 31.50 -1.64
CA GLU A 317 -26.86 32.59 -0.82
C GLU A 317 -28.09 33.26 -1.43
N SER A 318 -28.04 33.50 -2.73
CA SER A 318 -29.17 34.11 -3.44
C SER A 318 -30.39 33.17 -3.53
N MET A 319 -30.19 31.85 -3.52
CA MET A 319 -31.28 30.87 -3.55
C MET A 319 -31.89 30.61 -2.17
N ALA A 320 -31.13 30.86 -1.09
CA ALA A 320 -31.59 30.67 0.29
C ALA A 320 -32.79 31.56 0.65
N GLU A 321 -32.86 32.74 0.02
CA GLU A 321 -33.94 33.72 0.23
C GLU A 321 -35.12 33.53 -0.76
N ARG A 322 -35.03 32.54 -1.66
CA ARG A 322 -35.98 32.41 -2.76
C ARG A 322 -37.02 31.34 -2.47
N ASP A 323 -38.30 31.65 -2.70
CA ASP A 323 -39.38 30.69 -2.58
C ASP A 323 -39.17 29.48 -3.51
N GLY A 324 -39.44 28.31 -2.99
CA GLY A 324 -39.30 27.05 -3.73
C GLY A 324 -37.93 26.36 -3.62
N PHE A 325 -36.99 26.97 -2.88
CA PHE A 325 -35.71 26.35 -2.55
C PHE A 325 -35.68 25.85 -1.12
N LEU A 326 -35.17 24.64 -0.91
CA LEU A 326 -34.94 24.06 0.40
C LEU A 326 -33.45 23.75 0.58
N ILE A 327 -32.82 24.40 1.54
CA ILE A 327 -31.40 24.23 1.82
C ILE A 327 -31.24 23.58 3.20
N TYR A 328 -30.61 22.43 3.22
CA TYR A 328 -30.33 21.67 4.43
C TYR A 328 -29.04 22.16 5.10
N GLN A 329 -29.10 22.49 6.38
CA GLN A 329 -27.97 23.01 7.14
C GLN A 329 -27.09 21.91 7.76
N ASN A 330 -27.65 20.75 8.03
CA ASN A 330 -26.98 19.65 8.73
C ASN A 330 -27.03 18.35 7.91
N THR A 331 -26.44 18.40 6.73
CA THR A 331 -26.32 17.20 5.87
C THR A 331 -24.92 16.64 5.97
N TYR A 332 -24.82 15.34 6.14
CA TYR A 332 -23.58 14.59 6.22
C TYR A 332 -23.54 13.52 5.15
N SER A 333 -22.37 13.32 4.58
CA SER A 333 -22.12 12.19 3.67
C SER A 333 -22.16 10.88 4.44
N ALA A 334 -22.74 9.84 3.83
CA ALA A 334 -22.78 8.50 4.40
C ALA A 334 -21.39 7.83 4.51
N TRP A 335 -20.40 8.34 3.78
CA TRP A 335 -19.02 7.85 3.76
C TRP A 335 -18.05 8.97 3.39
N THR A 336 -16.75 8.70 3.42
CA THR A 336 -15.71 9.69 3.14
C THR A 336 -15.16 9.64 1.71
N GLN A 337 -15.44 8.57 0.96
CA GLN A 337 -14.97 8.37 -0.41
C GLN A 337 -16.16 8.34 -1.38
N THR A 338 -15.93 8.78 -2.60
CA THR A 338 -16.94 8.95 -3.66
C THR A 338 -17.73 7.67 -3.94
N VAL A 339 -17.05 6.56 -4.20
CA VAL A 339 -17.72 5.31 -4.60
C VAL A 339 -18.63 4.77 -3.49
N PRO A 340 -18.18 4.57 -2.24
CA PRO A 340 -19.07 4.14 -1.17
C PRO A 340 -20.21 5.11 -0.83
N VAL A 341 -20.03 6.41 -1.12
CA VAL A 341 -21.12 7.41 -0.99
C VAL A 341 -22.16 7.18 -2.07
N LEU A 342 -21.75 7.05 -3.33
CA LEU A 342 -22.66 6.87 -4.46
C LEU A 342 -23.44 5.54 -4.37
N GLU A 343 -22.79 4.46 -3.90
CA GLU A 343 -23.48 3.20 -3.62
C GLU A 343 -24.67 3.41 -2.67
N ARG A 344 -24.45 4.19 -1.60
CA ARG A 344 -25.49 4.43 -0.57
C ARG A 344 -26.49 5.52 -0.94
N ALA A 345 -26.08 6.49 -1.74
CA ALA A 345 -26.95 7.59 -2.16
C ALA A 345 -27.85 7.23 -3.35
N LEU A 346 -27.36 6.35 -4.23
CA LEU A 346 -28.01 6.06 -5.50
C LEU A 346 -28.57 4.63 -5.61
N THR A 347 -28.47 3.83 -4.56
CA THR A 347 -29.04 2.46 -4.53
C THR A 347 -29.80 2.20 -3.24
N GLU A 348 -30.38 1.02 -3.12
CA GLU A 348 -31.05 0.57 -1.89
C GLU A 348 -30.08 0.23 -0.75
N LYS A 349 -28.76 0.07 -1.04
CA LYS A 349 -27.74 -0.15 -0.01
C LYS A 349 -27.64 1.09 0.87
N SER A 350 -27.62 0.88 2.17
CA SER A 350 -27.45 1.98 3.13
C SER A 350 -26.68 1.50 4.37
N GLN A 351 -26.26 2.44 5.22
CA GLN A 351 -25.68 2.12 6.54
C GLN A 351 -26.68 1.54 7.55
N TYR A 352 -27.94 1.46 7.19
CA TYR A 352 -29.04 0.99 8.06
C TYR A 352 -29.61 -0.36 7.63
N ASN A 353 -29.06 -0.98 6.59
CA ASN A 353 -29.45 -2.31 6.12
C ASN A 353 -28.22 -3.13 5.73
N ASP A 354 -28.39 -4.44 5.63
CA ASP A 354 -27.34 -5.41 5.28
C ASP A 354 -27.37 -5.79 3.78
N LYS A 355 -28.00 -4.95 2.92
CA LYS A 355 -28.05 -5.22 1.49
C LYS A 355 -26.66 -5.04 0.87
N GLU A 356 -26.26 -6.00 0.08
CA GLU A 356 -25.06 -5.90 -0.71
C GLU A 356 -25.27 -5.00 -1.94
N PHE A 357 -24.19 -4.35 -2.40
CA PHE A 357 -24.27 -3.43 -3.52
C PHE A 357 -24.77 -4.11 -4.80
N PHE A 358 -24.25 -5.30 -5.08
CA PHE A 358 -24.60 -6.06 -6.29
C PHE A 358 -26.07 -6.57 -6.31
N GLU A 359 -26.76 -6.57 -5.16
CA GLU A 359 -28.16 -6.93 -5.03
C GLU A 359 -29.12 -5.73 -5.01
N SER A 360 -28.58 -4.53 -4.86
CA SER A 360 -29.33 -3.30 -4.63
C SER A 360 -29.79 -2.66 -5.96
N ALA A 361 -31.08 -2.40 -6.11
CA ALA A 361 -31.60 -1.64 -7.23
C ALA A 361 -31.14 -0.18 -7.15
N SER A 362 -30.82 0.42 -8.30
CA SER A 362 -30.43 1.82 -8.36
C SER A 362 -31.63 2.76 -8.54
N LEU A 363 -31.41 4.02 -8.16
CA LEU A 363 -32.37 5.10 -8.45
C LEU A 363 -32.70 5.18 -9.97
N ILE A 364 -31.71 4.88 -10.81
CA ILE A 364 -31.89 4.83 -12.28
C ILE A 364 -32.80 3.67 -12.67
N ASP A 365 -32.66 2.49 -12.03
CA ASP A 365 -33.52 1.34 -12.28
C ASP A 365 -34.98 1.66 -11.90
N VAL A 366 -35.18 2.32 -10.76
CA VAL A 366 -36.49 2.78 -10.31
C VAL A 366 -37.06 3.79 -11.29
N ALA A 367 -36.33 4.81 -11.69
CA ALA A 367 -36.78 5.83 -12.64
C ALA A 367 -37.20 5.22 -13.98
N LYS A 368 -36.38 4.31 -14.51
CA LYS A 368 -36.73 3.57 -15.77
C LYS A 368 -37.99 2.72 -15.60
N LYS A 369 -38.13 2.03 -14.47
CA LYS A 369 -39.27 1.15 -14.20
C LYS A 369 -40.60 1.91 -14.14
N ILE A 370 -40.57 3.16 -13.66
CA ILE A 370 -41.76 4.06 -13.63
C ILE A 370 -41.93 4.90 -14.89
N GLY A 371 -41.12 4.66 -15.95
CA GLY A 371 -41.30 5.23 -17.27
C GLY A 371 -40.53 6.50 -17.60
N TYR A 372 -39.56 6.92 -16.75
CA TYR A 372 -38.68 8.04 -17.09
C TYR A 372 -37.61 7.64 -18.12
N HIS A 373 -37.29 8.57 -19.01
CA HIS A 373 -36.06 8.51 -19.80
C HIS A 373 -34.92 9.07 -18.99
N THR A 374 -33.88 8.27 -18.76
CA THR A 374 -32.74 8.62 -17.94
C THR A 374 -31.53 8.98 -18.78
N TYR A 375 -30.85 10.06 -18.43
CA TYR A 375 -29.64 10.53 -19.08
C TYR A 375 -28.56 10.69 -18.01
N TRP A 376 -27.34 10.34 -18.34
CA TRP A 376 -26.15 10.53 -17.51
C TRP A 376 -25.14 11.38 -18.28
N PHE A 377 -24.68 12.47 -17.68
CA PHE A 377 -23.73 13.39 -18.28
C PHE A 377 -22.42 13.42 -17.51
#